data_e232e2d05f8cd623d08fd88e437af8e0
#
_entry.id   e232e2d05f8cd623d08fd88e437af8e0
#
_cell.length_a   1.000
_cell.length_b   1.000
_cell.length_c   1.000
_cell.angle_alpha   90.00
_cell.angle_beta   90.00
_cell.angle_gamma   90.00
#
_symmetry.space_group_name_H-M   'P 1'
#
loop_
_entity.id
_entity.type
_entity.pdbx_description
1 polymer ?
#
loop_
_entity_poly.entity_id
_entity_poly.type
_entity_poly.pdbx_seq_one_letter_code
_entity_poly.pdbx_strand_id
1 'polypeptide(L)'
;GTSALTRVLNLLGVDLGASLMKAAAGNETGFWEHQGVVDIHATLLGKLGMTWDDPRRLPDDYLNSDAARDAVTALVTLLRDDFAAKPLWGVKDPRMCRFVPLWREVFDALNARPGYVLLLRHPLEIVRSLHQRDHMTQSRGLLLWLRHMLEAEAASRGAARILLRYDDLM
;
A
#
# COMPACT_ATOMS: atom_id res chain seq x y z
N GLY A 1 -3.61 3.44 11.52
CA GLY A 1 -2.66 4.56 11.43
C GLY A 1 -2.49 5.12 10.04
N THR A 2 -2.25 4.28 9.04
CA THR A 2 -2.05 4.76 7.64
C THR A 2 -3.25 5.52 7.09
N SER A 3 -4.48 5.13 7.42
CA SER A 3 -5.69 5.85 6.98
C SER A 3 -5.73 7.28 7.54
N ALA A 4 -5.38 7.48 8.82
CA ALA A 4 -5.29 8.81 9.42
C ALA A 4 -4.22 9.67 8.73
N LEU A 5 -3.02 9.12 8.53
CA LEU A 5 -1.95 9.81 7.80
C LEU A 5 -2.38 10.19 6.38
N THR A 6 -3.01 9.26 5.65
CA THR A 6 -3.48 9.52 4.28
C THR A 6 -4.52 10.65 4.27
N ARG A 7 -5.42 10.70 5.25
CA ARG A 7 -6.36 11.81 5.39
C ARG A 7 -5.67 13.14 5.68
N VAL A 8 -4.64 13.16 6.53
CA VAL A 8 -3.84 14.37 6.77
C VAL A 8 -3.18 14.86 5.47
N LEU A 9 -2.55 13.96 4.71
CA LEU A 9 -1.95 14.30 3.43
C LEU A 9 -2.99 14.84 2.43
N ASN A 10 -4.18 14.24 2.40
CA ASN A 10 -5.28 14.73 1.57
C ASN A 10 -5.73 16.15 1.97
N LEU A 11 -5.82 16.44 3.25
CA LEU A 11 -6.12 17.80 3.75
C LEU A 11 -5.03 18.80 3.40
N LEU A 12 -3.79 18.35 3.24
CA LEU A 12 -2.65 19.15 2.79
C LEU A 12 -2.57 19.28 1.26
N GLY A 13 -3.55 18.77 0.51
CA GLY A 13 -3.66 18.95 -0.94
C GLY A 13 -3.20 17.77 -1.79
N VAL A 14 -2.86 16.63 -1.20
CA VAL A 14 -2.60 15.41 -1.97
C VAL A 14 -3.93 14.85 -2.50
N ASP A 15 -4.06 14.74 -3.82
CA ASP A 15 -5.23 14.13 -4.44
C ASP A 15 -5.16 12.60 -4.29
N LEU A 16 -6.25 11.97 -3.88
CA LEU A 16 -6.33 10.52 -3.66
C LEU A 16 -7.15 9.78 -4.74
N GLY A 17 -7.58 10.51 -5.78
CA GLY A 17 -8.46 10.00 -6.82
C GLY A 17 -9.95 10.01 -6.43
N ALA A 18 -10.79 9.70 -7.39
CA ALA A 18 -12.25 9.79 -7.24
C ALA A 18 -12.86 8.50 -6.62
N SER A 19 -12.22 7.36 -6.82
CA SER A 19 -12.77 6.03 -6.49
C SER A 19 -12.19 5.47 -5.19
N LEU A 20 -12.46 6.14 -4.06
CA LEU A 20 -12.00 5.65 -2.75
C LEU A 20 -12.88 4.52 -2.22
N MET A 21 -12.24 3.57 -1.52
CA MET A 21 -12.94 2.52 -0.79
C MET A 21 -13.91 3.11 0.22
N LYS A 22 -15.14 2.59 0.24
CA LYS A 22 -16.16 2.99 1.20
C LYS A 22 -15.76 2.62 2.62
N ALA A 23 -16.22 3.42 3.58
CA ALA A 23 -16.13 3.08 4.99
C ALA A 23 -16.82 1.75 5.28
N ALA A 24 -16.28 0.99 6.22
CA ALA A 24 -16.84 -0.28 6.65
C ALA A 24 -16.75 -0.41 8.18
N ALA A 25 -17.43 -1.41 8.73
CA ALA A 25 -17.39 -1.70 10.15
C ALA A 25 -15.93 -1.86 10.63
N GLY A 26 -15.58 -1.15 11.70
CA GLY A 26 -14.20 -1.10 12.23
C GLY A 26 -13.26 -0.12 11.51
N ASN A 27 -13.74 0.60 10.49
CA ASN A 27 -13.06 1.75 9.89
C ASN A 27 -14.08 2.76 9.35
N GLU A 28 -14.85 3.34 10.24
CA GLU A 28 -15.97 4.23 9.97
C GLU A 28 -15.55 5.55 9.33
N THR A 29 -14.30 5.96 9.52
CA THR A 29 -13.72 7.16 8.91
C THR A 29 -13.23 6.95 7.49
N GLY A 30 -13.31 5.70 6.97
CA GLY A 30 -12.87 5.32 5.63
C GLY A 30 -11.42 4.80 5.57
N PHE A 31 -11.15 4.02 4.55
CA PHE A 31 -9.83 3.41 4.33
C PHE A 31 -8.85 4.36 3.67
N TRP A 32 -9.35 5.33 2.91
CA TRP A 32 -8.53 6.25 2.11
C TRP A 32 -7.63 5.52 1.12
N GLU A 33 -8.13 4.40 0.60
CA GLU A 33 -7.50 3.55 -0.40
C GLU A 33 -8.25 3.71 -1.72
N HIS A 34 -7.51 3.78 -2.83
CA HIS A 34 -8.12 3.80 -4.14
C HIS A 34 -8.62 2.40 -4.50
N GLN A 35 -9.92 2.22 -4.73
CA GLN A 35 -10.55 0.91 -4.95
C GLN A 35 -9.85 0.12 -6.08
N GLY A 36 -9.65 0.74 -7.23
CA GLY A 36 -9.01 0.07 -8.37
C GLY A 36 -7.57 -0.40 -8.07
N VAL A 37 -6.80 0.37 -7.29
CA VAL A 37 -5.46 -0.08 -6.85
C VAL A 37 -5.55 -1.30 -5.97
N VAL A 38 -6.48 -1.30 -5.02
CA VAL A 38 -6.74 -2.44 -4.12
C VAL A 38 -7.11 -3.70 -4.91
N ASP A 39 -7.99 -3.56 -5.90
CA ASP A 39 -8.45 -4.67 -6.73
C ASP A 39 -7.33 -5.25 -7.60
N ILE A 40 -6.49 -4.39 -8.18
CA ILE A 40 -5.32 -4.83 -8.97
C ILE A 40 -4.32 -5.56 -8.07
N HIS A 41 -4.01 -5.05 -6.89
CA HIS A 41 -3.11 -5.71 -5.95
C HIS A 41 -3.67 -7.06 -5.46
N ALA A 42 -4.97 -7.13 -5.18
CA ALA A 42 -5.62 -8.38 -4.78
C ALA A 42 -5.58 -9.42 -5.93
N THR A 43 -5.81 -8.98 -7.15
CA THR A 43 -5.73 -9.84 -8.35
C THR A 43 -4.30 -10.36 -8.55
N LEU A 44 -3.29 -9.49 -8.42
CA LEU A 44 -1.89 -9.88 -8.53
C LEU A 44 -1.52 -10.93 -7.47
N LEU A 45 -1.86 -10.68 -6.19
CA LEU A 45 -1.62 -11.66 -5.13
C LEU A 45 -2.30 -13.00 -5.44
N GLY A 46 -3.57 -12.98 -5.88
CA GLY A 46 -4.30 -14.20 -6.26
C GLY A 46 -3.62 -14.98 -7.38
N LYS A 47 -3.14 -14.30 -8.43
CA LYS A 47 -2.37 -14.92 -9.52
C LYS A 47 -1.02 -15.50 -9.06
N LEU A 48 -0.44 -14.95 -7.98
CA LEU A 48 0.77 -15.47 -7.33
C LEU A 48 0.48 -16.57 -6.29
N GLY A 49 -0.77 -17.00 -6.14
CA GLY A 49 -1.18 -18.01 -5.15
C GLY A 49 -1.06 -17.50 -3.70
N MET A 50 -1.29 -16.22 -3.48
CA MET A 50 -1.13 -15.55 -2.21
C MET A 50 -2.38 -14.72 -1.84
N THR A 51 -2.46 -14.35 -0.56
CA THR A 51 -3.49 -13.46 -0.03
C THR A 51 -2.84 -12.24 0.64
N TRP A 52 -3.64 -11.22 0.95
CA TRP A 52 -3.15 -9.99 1.59
C TRP A 52 -2.49 -10.24 2.96
N ASP A 53 -2.90 -11.29 3.64
CA ASP A 53 -2.46 -11.67 5.00
C ASP A 53 -1.43 -12.82 5.00
N ASP A 54 -0.85 -13.13 3.84
CA ASP A 54 0.17 -14.16 3.69
C ASP A 54 1.55 -13.60 4.09
N PRO A 55 2.21 -14.11 5.15
CA PRO A 55 3.51 -13.61 5.59
C PRO A 55 4.69 -14.16 4.78
N ARG A 56 4.47 -15.07 3.82
CA ARG A 56 5.56 -15.59 2.96
C ARG A 56 6.11 -14.48 2.08
N ARG A 57 7.33 -14.62 1.62
CA ARG A 57 7.90 -13.70 0.60
C ARG A 57 7.14 -13.86 -0.72
N LEU A 58 7.09 -12.77 -1.48
CA LEU A 58 6.75 -12.88 -2.90
C LEU A 58 7.80 -13.75 -3.60
N PRO A 59 7.45 -14.49 -4.67
CA PRO A 59 8.45 -15.17 -5.50
C PRO A 59 9.53 -14.19 -5.95
N ASP A 60 10.80 -14.60 -5.93
CA ASP A 60 11.92 -13.70 -6.23
C ASP A 60 11.85 -13.15 -7.68
N ASP A 61 11.25 -13.91 -8.58
CA ASP A 61 11.10 -13.58 -10.01
C ASP A 61 9.70 -13.04 -10.37
N TYR A 62 8.85 -12.70 -9.38
CA TYR A 62 7.45 -12.32 -9.64
C TYR A 62 7.32 -11.15 -10.63
N LEU A 63 8.28 -10.21 -10.64
CA LEU A 63 8.28 -9.07 -11.57
C LEU A 63 8.37 -9.51 -13.04
N ASN A 64 8.96 -10.66 -13.32
CA ASN A 64 9.07 -11.22 -14.67
C ASN A 64 7.79 -11.97 -15.11
N SER A 65 6.81 -12.12 -14.23
CA SER A 65 5.57 -12.83 -14.52
C SER A 65 4.60 -12.03 -15.40
N ASP A 66 3.74 -12.73 -16.15
CA ASP A 66 2.64 -12.09 -16.86
C ASP A 66 1.70 -11.35 -15.90
N ALA A 67 1.50 -11.91 -14.71
CA ALA A 67 0.68 -11.30 -13.68
C ALA A 67 1.18 -9.92 -13.24
N ALA A 68 2.50 -9.73 -13.12
CA ALA A 68 3.09 -8.44 -12.79
C ALA A 68 2.99 -7.46 -13.96
N ARG A 69 3.25 -7.91 -15.20
CA ARG A 69 3.10 -7.07 -16.40
C ARG A 69 1.65 -6.58 -16.59
N ASP A 70 0.68 -7.47 -16.38
CA ASP A 70 -0.75 -7.12 -16.41
C ASP A 70 -1.07 -6.07 -15.33
N ALA A 71 -0.56 -6.26 -14.10
CA ALA A 71 -0.78 -5.34 -13.00
C ALA A 71 -0.15 -3.96 -13.26
N VAL A 72 1.07 -3.89 -13.78
CA VAL A 72 1.72 -2.63 -14.17
C VAL A 72 0.88 -1.91 -15.22
N THR A 73 0.46 -2.62 -16.28
CA THR A 73 -0.37 -2.05 -17.35
C THR A 73 -1.69 -1.49 -16.82
N ALA A 74 -2.37 -2.26 -15.97
CA ALA A 74 -3.64 -1.85 -15.36
C ALA A 74 -3.47 -0.64 -14.43
N LEU A 75 -2.42 -0.61 -13.60
CA LEU A 75 -2.11 0.52 -12.73
C LEU A 75 -1.79 1.77 -13.53
N VAL A 76 -0.96 1.68 -14.57
CA VAL A 76 -0.60 2.82 -15.43
C VAL A 76 -1.84 3.40 -16.09
N THR A 77 -2.74 2.57 -16.62
CA THR A 77 -4.00 3.03 -17.23
C THR A 77 -4.87 3.74 -16.20
N LEU A 78 -5.13 3.07 -15.06
CA LEU A 78 -5.94 3.63 -13.98
C LEU A 78 -5.43 4.99 -13.50
N LEU A 79 -4.12 5.10 -13.25
CA LEU A 79 -3.52 6.30 -12.70
C LEU A 79 -3.45 7.45 -13.71
N ARG A 80 -3.30 7.15 -15.01
CA ARG A 80 -3.43 8.16 -16.07
C ARG A 80 -4.83 8.73 -16.12
N ASP A 81 -5.84 7.89 -16.01
CA ASP A 81 -7.24 8.34 -16.07
C ASP A 81 -7.61 9.21 -14.86
N ASP A 82 -7.16 8.84 -13.66
CA ASP A 82 -7.55 9.53 -12.43
C ASP A 82 -6.67 10.74 -12.09
N PHE A 83 -5.38 10.72 -12.49
CA PHE A 83 -4.39 11.69 -11.98
C PHE A 83 -3.66 12.49 -13.06
N ALA A 84 -3.98 12.34 -14.36
CA ALA A 84 -3.25 13.03 -15.45
C ALA A 84 -3.15 14.56 -15.27
N ALA A 85 -4.17 15.18 -14.71
CA ALA A 85 -4.22 16.63 -14.49
C ALA A 85 -3.84 17.06 -13.06
N LYS A 86 -3.33 16.14 -12.24
CA LYS A 86 -3.07 16.38 -10.81
C LYS A 86 -1.58 16.60 -10.58
N PRO A 87 -1.16 17.78 -10.09
CA PRO A 87 0.25 18.08 -9.85
C PRO A 87 0.82 17.27 -8.68
N LEU A 88 -0.02 16.90 -7.71
CA LEU A 88 0.35 16.12 -6.53
C LEU A 88 -0.76 15.14 -6.20
N TRP A 89 -0.44 13.87 -6.24
CA TRP A 89 -1.36 12.79 -5.92
C TRP A 89 -0.69 11.71 -5.07
N GLY A 90 -1.48 10.87 -4.46
CA GLY A 90 -0.98 9.80 -3.62
C GLY A 90 -1.90 8.60 -3.61
N VAL A 91 -1.31 7.45 -3.44
CA VAL A 91 -2.03 6.18 -3.25
C VAL A 91 -1.57 5.50 -1.97
N LYS A 92 -2.50 4.84 -1.32
CA LYS A 92 -2.23 4.07 -0.13
C LYS A 92 -2.96 2.73 -0.23
N ASP A 93 -2.22 1.67 0.00
CA ASP A 93 -2.71 0.33 0.21
C ASP A 93 -1.70 -0.40 1.11
N PRO A 94 -2.11 -1.10 2.17
CA PRO A 94 -1.18 -1.86 3.02
C PRO A 94 -0.29 -2.82 2.25
N ARG A 95 -0.77 -3.38 1.13
CA ARG A 95 -0.02 -4.29 0.25
C ARG A 95 1.11 -3.62 -0.53
N MET A 96 1.09 -2.28 -0.70
CA MET A 96 2.17 -1.54 -1.35
C MET A 96 3.52 -1.77 -0.69
N CYS A 97 3.56 -2.03 0.60
CA CYS A 97 4.79 -2.40 1.31
C CYS A 97 5.57 -3.50 0.58
N ARG A 98 4.87 -4.43 -0.05
CA ARG A 98 5.41 -5.59 -0.74
C ARG A 98 5.65 -5.33 -2.24
N PHE A 99 4.94 -4.38 -2.81
CA PHE A 99 4.93 -4.09 -4.24
C PHE A 99 5.74 -2.85 -4.63
N VAL A 100 6.57 -2.30 -3.73
CA VAL A 100 7.42 -1.14 -4.07
C VAL A 100 8.27 -1.37 -5.33
N PRO A 101 8.88 -2.56 -5.58
CA PRO A 101 9.59 -2.81 -6.83
C PRO A 101 8.70 -2.71 -8.08
N LEU A 102 7.50 -3.27 -8.04
CA LEU A 102 6.51 -3.16 -9.13
C LEU A 102 6.07 -1.71 -9.35
N TRP A 103 5.86 -0.96 -8.27
CA TRP A 103 5.48 0.44 -8.35
C TRP A 103 6.56 1.35 -8.95
N ARG A 104 7.84 0.97 -8.90
CA ARG A 104 8.89 1.69 -9.63
C ARG A 104 8.64 1.64 -11.13
N GLU A 105 8.30 0.47 -11.68
CA GLU A 105 7.96 0.34 -13.10
C GLU A 105 6.73 1.19 -13.48
N VAL A 106 5.74 1.25 -12.59
CA VAL A 106 4.55 2.11 -12.79
C VAL A 106 4.94 3.59 -12.82
N PHE A 107 5.76 4.06 -11.86
CA PHE A 107 6.20 5.46 -11.82
C PHE A 107 7.08 5.83 -13.01
N ASP A 108 7.95 4.92 -13.44
CA ASP A 108 8.78 5.13 -14.63
C ASP A 108 7.90 5.28 -15.88
N ALA A 109 6.89 4.41 -16.06
CA ALA A 109 5.95 4.48 -17.17
C ALA A 109 5.06 5.74 -17.15
N LEU A 110 4.82 6.30 -15.98
CA LEU A 110 4.06 7.55 -15.78
C LEU A 110 4.96 8.81 -15.84
N ASN A 111 6.28 8.66 -15.91
CA ASN A 111 7.25 9.73 -15.72
C ASN A 111 7.01 10.51 -14.41
N ALA A 112 6.62 9.80 -13.35
CA ALA A 112 6.31 10.36 -12.05
C ALA A 112 7.48 10.21 -11.07
N ARG A 113 7.67 11.20 -10.18
CA ARG A 113 8.70 11.16 -9.14
C ARG A 113 8.08 10.74 -7.81
N PRO A 114 8.27 9.51 -7.35
CA PRO A 114 7.69 9.05 -6.11
C PRO A 114 8.41 9.60 -4.86
N GLY A 115 7.61 9.92 -3.84
CA GLY A 115 8.07 10.05 -2.45
C GLY A 115 7.37 8.98 -1.60
N TYR A 116 8.12 8.31 -0.73
CA TYR A 116 7.57 7.26 0.13
C TYR A 116 7.39 7.78 1.55
N VAL A 117 6.21 7.56 2.10
CA VAL A 117 5.94 7.85 3.52
C VAL A 117 5.71 6.51 4.24
N LEU A 118 6.65 6.13 5.08
CA LEU A 118 6.59 4.91 5.88
C LEU A 118 6.12 5.26 7.29
N LEU A 119 4.99 4.70 7.69
CA LEU A 119 4.44 4.91 9.03
C LEU A 119 4.78 3.73 9.94
N LEU A 120 5.54 4.00 10.98
CA LEU A 120 5.90 3.02 12.00
C LEU A 120 4.91 3.09 13.16
N ARG A 121 4.37 1.95 13.51
CA ARG A 121 3.51 1.79 14.68
C ARG A 121 3.96 0.57 15.49
N HIS A 122 3.76 0.62 16.81
CA HIS A 122 4.14 -0.48 17.68
C HIS A 122 3.48 -1.80 17.22
N PRO A 123 4.27 -2.90 17.01
CA PRO A 123 3.75 -4.12 16.41
C PRO A 123 2.59 -4.74 17.19
N LEU A 124 2.62 -4.72 18.53
CA LEU A 124 1.54 -5.27 19.34
C LEU A 124 0.20 -4.53 19.19
N GLU A 125 0.23 -3.24 18.87
CA GLU A 125 -1.00 -2.48 18.60
C GLU A 125 -1.61 -2.88 17.26
N ILE A 126 -0.77 -3.09 16.24
CA ILE A 126 -1.20 -3.58 14.94
C ILE A 126 -1.78 -4.98 15.07
N VAL A 127 -1.09 -5.86 15.79
CA VAL A 127 -1.55 -7.23 16.03
C VAL A 127 -2.89 -7.25 16.77
N ARG A 128 -3.06 -6.40 17.80
CA ARG A 128 -4.35 -6.26 18.49
C ARG A 128 -5.47 -5.85 17.54
N SER A 129 -5.20 -4.88 16.67
CA SER A 129 -6.16 -4.41 15.66
C SER A 129 -6.52 -5.51 14.65
N LEU A 130 -5.53 -6.26 14.16
CA LEU A 130 -5.74 -7.38 13.24
C LEU A 130 -6.50 -8.54 13.93
N HIS A 131 -6.21 -8.79 15.19
CA HIS A 131 -6.96 -9.80 15.96
C HIS A 131 -8.43 -9.42 16.12
N GLN A 132 -8.70 -8.17 16.47
CA GLN A 132 -10.08 -7.68 16.64
C GLN A 132 -10.89 -7.71 15.34
N ARG A 133 -10.27 -7.32 14.22
CA ARG A 133 -10.95 -7.22 12.92
C ARG A 133 -11.04 -8.54 12.17
N ASP A 134 -9.93 -9.30 12.14
CA ASP A 134 -9.76 -10.44 11.24
C ASP A 134 -9.53 -11.75 12.00
N HIS A 135 -9.64 -11.75 13.33
CA HIS A 135 -9.36 -12.91 14.21
C HIS A 135 -7.96 -13.51 13.99
N MET A 136 -7.01 -12.69 13.49
CA MET A 136 -5.65 -13.14 13.21
C MET A 136 -4.91 -13.50 14.51
N THR A 137 -4.17 -14.60 14.50
CA THR A 137 -3.32 -14.97 15.65
C THR A 137 -2.17 -13.97 15.81
N GLN A 138 -1.70 -13.82 17.06
CA GLN A 138 -0.62 -12.90 17.39
C GLN A 138 0.64 -13.18 16.57
N SER A 139 1.05 -14.44 16.48
CA SER A 139 2.26 -14.83 15.73
C SER A 139 2.15 -14.49 14.24
N ARG A 140 0.99 -14.76 13.62
CA ARG A 140 0.76 -14.41 12.21
C ARG A 140 0.78 -12.90 11.99
N GLY A 141 0.14 -12.13 12.88
CA GLY A 141 0.13 -10.68 12.81
C GLY A 141 1.52 -10.06 12.96
N LEU A 142 2.36 -10.59 13.86
CA LEU A 142 3.75 -10.15 14.03
C LEU A 142 4.60 -10.47 12.80
N LEU A 143 4.47 -11.66 12.23
CA LEU A 143 5.18 -12.04 11.00
C LEU A 143 4.75 -11.16 9.81
N LEU A 144 3.46 -10.90 9.67
CA LEU A 144 2.93 -10.03 8.63
C LEU A 144 3.47 -8.60 8.78
N TRP A 145 3.41 -8.04 9.99
CA TRP A 145 3.97 -6.71 10.29
C TRP A 145 5.47 -6.64 9.95
N LEU A 146 6.24 -7.61 10.42
CA LEU A 146 7.69 -7.66 10.17
C LEU A 146 7.98 -7.72 8.67
N ARG A 147 7.26 -8.58 7.94
CA ARG A 147 7.38 -8.70 6.49
C ARG A 147 7.14 -7.38 5.78
N HIS A 148 6.03 -6.73 6.07
CA HIS A 148 5.67 -5.46 5.45
C HIS A 148 6.70 -4.37 5.75
N MET A 149 7.17 -4.27 6.98
CA MET A 149 8.15 -3.26 7.38
C MET A 149 9.50 -3.48 6.71
N LEU A 150 10.01 -4.70 6.70
CA LEU A 150 11.30 -5.03 6.10
C LEU A 150 11.28 -4.84 4.57
N GLU A 151 10.22 -5.29 3.90
CA GLU A 151 10.09 -5.16 2.45
C GLU A 151 9.94 -3.68 2.04
N ALA A 152 9.12 -2.90 2.72
CA ALA A 152 8.97 -1.46 2.45
C ALA A 152 10.27 -0.69 2.70
N GLU A 153 10.94 -0.97 3.83
CA GLU A 153 12.19 -0.30 4.19
C GLU A 153 13.28 -0.62 3.16
N ALA A 154 13.52 -1.89 2.87
CA ALA A 154 14.55 -2.31 1.92
C ALA A 154 14.30 -1.78 0.51
N ALA A 155 13.06 -1.91 0.02
CA ALA A 155 12.71 -1.50 -1.33
C ALA A 155 12.65 0.02 -1.53
N SER A 156 12.47 0.83 -0.49
CA SER A 156 12.47 2.30 -0.61
C SER A 156 13.84 2.95 -0.38
N ARG A 157 14.90 2.18 -0.10
CA ARG A 157 16.26 2.72 0.06
C ARG A 157 16.72 3.44 -1.20
N GLY A 158 17.40 4.56 -1.01
CA GLY A 158 17.92 5.38 -2.11
C GLY A 158 16.87 6.26 -2.80
N ALA A 159 15.60 6.14 -2.44
CA ALA A 159 14.54 7.02 -2.93
C ALA A 159 14.21 8.14 -1.92
N ALA A 160 13.50 9.17 -2.39
CA ALA A 160 12.93 10.19 -1.50
C ALA A 160 11.93 9.53 -0.55
N ARG A 161 12.24 9.50 0.75
CA ARG A 161 11.39 8.86 1.75
C ARG A 161 11.45 9.55 3.10
N ILE A 162 10.38 9.42 3.86
CA ILE A 162 10.29 9.83 5.25
C ILE A 162 9.74 8.67 6.10
N LEU A 163 10.32 8.48 7.28
CA LEU A 163 9.80 7.57 8.30
C LEU A 163 9.13 8.41 9.38
N LEU A 164 7.86 8.11 9.64
CA LEU A 164 7.07 8.75 10.67
C LEU A 164 6.68 7.72 11.73
N ARG A 165 6.70 8.10 12.99
CA ARG A 165 6.10 7.29 14.05
C ARG A 165 4.62 7.65 14.17
N TYR A 166 3.79 6.64 14.41
CA TYR A 166 2.36 6.87 14.59
C TYR A 166 2.08 7.82 15.77
N ASP A 167 2.85 7.68 16.85
CA ASP A 167 2.72 8.50 18.06
C ASP A 167 3.02 9.98 17.81
N ASP A 168 3.84 10.30 16.80
CA ASP A 168 4.16 11.67 16.42
C ASP A 168 3.07 12.32 15.56
N LEU A 169 2.11 11.51 15.07
CA LEU A 169 0.99 11.95 14.24
C LEU A 169 -0.26 12.29 15.07
N MET A 170 -0.39 11.69 16.26
CA MET A 170 -1.57 11.79 17.12
C MET A 170 -1.39 12.79 18.24
#